data_5d1876bfef484f5f03803b89c8a81c55
#
_entry.id   5d1876bfef484f5f03803b89c8a81c55
#
_cell.length_a   1.000
_cell.length_b   1.000
_cell.length_c   1.000
_cell.angle_alpha   90.00
_cell.angle_beta   90.00
_cell.angle_gamma   90.00
#
_symmetry.space_group_name_H-M   'P 1'
#
loop_
_entity.id
_entity.type
_entity.pdbx_description
1 polymer ?
#
loop_
_entity_poly.entity_id
_entity_poly.type
_entity_poly.pdbx_seq_one_letter_code
_entity_poly.pdbx_strand_id
1 'polypeptide(L)' 'MEELALDQPAIVFWMHHPGELTRFDRLEDAVHSVMLEPSAKLFAVAWIKARDRHIEMEEIRRIQRLSILASHLS' A
#
# COMPACT_ATOMS: atom_id res chain seq x y z
N MET A 1 -1.51 16.80 -12.15
CA MET A 1 -1.70 15.48 -11.53
C MET A 1 -0.67 15.32 -10.42
N GLU A 2 -1.13 15.05 -9.22
CA GLU A 2 -0.22 14.90 -8.10
C GLU A 2 0.39 13.51 -8.09
N GLU A 3 1.69 13.45 -7.97
CA GLU A 3 2.37 12.19 -7.78
C GLU A 3 2.29 11.78 -6.32
N LEU A 4 2.00 10.52 -6.08
CA LEU A 4 1.96 9.98 -4.74
C LEU A 4 3.38 9.74 -4.25
N ALA A 5 3.78 10.45 -3.21
CA ALA A 5 5.12 10.29 -2.63
C ALA A 5 5.23 8.95 -1.93
N LEU A 6 6.15 8.09 -2.38
CA LEU A 6 6.35 6.75 -1.82
C LEU A 6 7.11 6.76 -0.49
N ASP A 7 7.76 7.86 -0.17
CA ASP A 7 8.55 8.02 1.06
C ASP A 7 7.77 8.63 2.22
N GLN A 8 6.49 8.92 2.02
CA GLN A 8 5.64 9.48 3.09
C GLN A 8 5.19 8.40 4.06
N PRO A 9 4.92 8.76 5.32
CA PRO A 9 4.38 7.80 6.30
C PRO A 9 3.01 7.28 5.88
N ALA A 10 2.71 6.04 6.24
CA ALA A 10 1.45 5.42 5.91
C ALA A 10 0.98 4.47 7.01
N ILE A 11 -0.32 4.25 7.07
CA ILE A 11 -0.94 3.35 8.03
C ILE A 11 -1.79 2.35 7.26
N VAL A 12 -1.55 1.06 7.51
CA VAL A 12 -2.34 -0.02 6.91
C VAL A 12 -3.47 -0.41 7.85
N PHE A 13 -4.67 -0.45 7.32
CA PHE A 13 -5.86 -0.93 8.03
C PHE A 13 -6.29 -2.27 7.43
N TRP A 14 -6.19 -3.32 8.23
CA TRP A 14 -6.50 -4.68 7.78
C TRP A 14 -8.01 -4.92 7.86
N MET A 15 -8.63 -5.24 6.73
CA MET A 15 -10.10 -5.36 6.65
C MET A 15 -10.64 -6.59 7.38
N HIS A 16 -9.86 -7.67 7.42
CA HIS A 16 -10.27 -8.91 8.09
C HIS A 16 -9.90 -8.94 9.58
N HIS A 17 -9.24 -7.89 10.07
CA HIS A 17 -8.92 -7.72 11.49
C HIS A 17 -9.32 -6.32 11.94
N PRO A 18 -10.63 -6.07 12.12
CA PRO A 18 -11.12 -4.74 12.52
C PRO A 18 -10.44 -4.26 13.80
N GLY A 19 -9.96 -3.03 13.76
CA GLY A 19 -9.25 -2.45 14.89
C GLY A 19 -7.75 -2.65 14.89
N GLU A 20 -7.21 -3.52 14.03
CA GLU A 20 -5.78 -3.66 13.87
C GLU A 20 -5.27 -2.70 12.80
N LEU A 21 -4.15 -2.07 13.10
CA LEU A 21 -3.46 -1.22 12.13
C LEU A 21 -1.95 -1.40 12.27
N THR A 22 -1.25 -1.17 11.17
CA THR A 22 0.21 -1.22 11.15
C THR A 22 0.73 0.08 10.56
N ARG A 23 1.66 0.71 11.27
CA ARG A 23 2.27 1.96 10.83
C ARG A 23 3.59 1.69 10.12
N PHE A 24 3.81 2.41 9.04
CA PHE A 24 5.05 2.35 8.27
C PHE A 24 5.60 3.75 8.08
N ASP A 25 6.92 3.89 8.10
CA ASP A 25 7.57 5.16 7.85
C ASP A 25 7.48 5.58 6.38
N ARG A 26 7.29 4.60 5.50
CA ARG A 26 7.23 4.82 4.06
C ARG A 26 6.02 4.11 3.46
N LEU A 27 5.31 4.82 2.59
CA LEU A 27 4.18 4.25 1.85
C LEU A 27 4.60 3.02 1.03
N GLU A 28 5.78 3.06 0.44
CA GLU A 28 6.33 1.93 -0.31
C GLU A 28 6.37 0.65 0.53
N ASP A 29 6.83 0.77 1.76
CA ASP A 29 6.91 -0.38 2.67
C ASP A 29 5.52 -0.89 3.06
N ALA A 30 4.56 0.02 3.24
CA ALA A 30 3.18 -0.33 3.54
C ALA A 30 2.56 -1.12 2.38
N VAL A 31 2.74 -0.64 1.16
CA VAL A 31 2.23 -1.30 -0.05
C VAL A 31 2.84 -2.70 -0.18
N HIS A 32 4.15 -2.80 0.00
CA HIS A 32 4.85 -4.06 -0.09
C HIS A 32 4.32 -5.08 0.94
N SER A 33 4.13 -4.63 2.18
CA SER A 33 3.60 -5.48 3.25
C SER A 33 2.21 -6.02 2.93
N VAL A 34 1.32 -5.16 2.40
CA VAL A 34 -0.02 -5.59 1.99
C VAL A 34 0.05 -6.61 0.87
N MET A 35 0.92 -6.39 -0.11
CA MET A 35 1.02 -7.26 -1.27
C MET A 35 1.68 -8.61 -0.97
N LEU A 36 2.36 -8.74 0.17
CA LEU A 36 2.88 -10.03 0.64
C LEU A 36 1.77 -10.94 1.15
N GLU A 37 0.60 -10.39 1.49
CA GLU A 37 -0.54 -11.20 1.91
C GLU A 37 -1.04 -12.03 0.73
N PRO A 38 -1.11 -13.37 0.86
CA PRO A 38 -1.51 -14.24 -0.27
C PRO A 38 -2.86 -13.89 -0.87
N SER A 39 -3.81 -13.44 -0.06
CA SER A 39 -5.16 -13.08 -0.51
C SER A 39 -5.24 -11.75 -1.24
N ALA A 40 -4.19 -10.92 -1.15
CA ALA A 40 -4.22 -9.56 -1.71
C ALA A 40 -4.38 -9.54 -3.22
N LYS A 41 -4.00 -10.62 -3.90
CA LYS A 41 -4.13 -10.72 -5.36
C LYS A 41 -5.57 -10.96 -5.81
N LEU A 42 -6.38 -11.54 -4.94
CA LEU A 42 -7.75 -11.95 -5.27
C LEU A 42 -8.80 -11.10 -4.57
N PHE A 43 -8.50 -10.62 -3.37
CA PHE A 43 -9.49 -9.95 -2.53
C PHE A 43 -8.95 -8.63 -2.00
N ALA A 44 -9.87 -7.74 -1.64
CA ALA A 44 -9.51 -6.54 -0.90
C ALA A 44 -9.27 -6.96 0.56
N VAL A 45 -8.02 -6.94 1.01
CA VAL A 45 -7.64 -7.37 2.36
C VAL A 45 -7.22 -6.22 3.27
N ALA A 46 -6.96 -5.06 2.68
CA ALA A 46 -6.50 -3.91 3.45
C ALA A 46 -6.74 -2.62 2.67
N TRP A 47 -6.63 -1.49 3.36
CA TRP A 47 -6.50 -0.19 2.74
C TRP A 47 -5.44 0.61 3.50
N ILE A 48 -4.89 1.62 2.84
CA ILE A 48 -3.80 2.40 3.41
C ILE A 48 -4.24 3.86 3.53
N LYS A 49 -3.92 4.48 4.66
CA LYS A 49 -4.08 5.91 4.84
C LYS A 49 -2.69 6.56 4.78
N ALA A 50 -2.47 7.41 3.78
CA ALA A 50 -1.25 8.18 3.62
C ALA A 50 -1.63 9.66 3.66
N ARG A 51 -1.34 10.33 4.77
CA ARG A 51 -1.79 11.69 5.07
C ARG A 51 -3.33 11.74 5.02
N ASP A 52 -3.89 12.52 4.11
CA ASP A 52 -5.35 12.66 3.96
C ASP A 52 -5.91 11.73 2.88
N ARG A 53 -5.07 10.89 2.33
CA ARG A 53 -5.46 10.05 1.20
C ARG A 53 -5.82 8.65 1.63
N HIS A 54 -6.95 8.17 1.12
CA HIS A 54 -7.42 6.80 1.31
C HIS A 54 -7.03 6.00 0.06
N ILE A 55 -6.21 4.97 0.24
CA ILE A 55 -5.69 4.16 -0.86
C ILE A 55 -6.28 2.76 -0.76
N GLU A 56 -7.07 2.38 -1.75
CA GLU A 56 -7.71 1.07 -1.79
C GLU A 56 -6.84 0.05 -2.53
N MET A 57 -7.23 -1.21 -2.46
CA MET A 57 -6.43 -2.32 -3.02
C MET A 57 -6.08 -2.14 -4.50
N GLU A 58 -6.99 -1.61 -5.30
CA GLU A 58 -6.74 -1.39 -6.71
C GLU A 58 -5.55 -0.46 -6.92
N GLU A 59 -5.50 0.63 -6.17
CA GLU A 59 -4.41 1.58 -6.24
C GLU A 59 -3.14 1.02 -5.61
N ILE A 60 -3.27 0.24 -4.53
CA ILE A 60 -2.14 -0.44 -3.90
C ILE A 60 -1.44 -1.36 -4.91
N ARG A 61 -2.21 -2.12 -5.68
CA ARG A 61 -1.66 -3.00 -6.72
C ARG A 61 -0.93 -2.21 -7.80
N ARG A 62 -1.48 -1.07 -8.18
CA ARG A 62 -0.85 -0.20 -9.19
C ARG A 62 0.48 0.36 -8.67
N ILE A 63 0.51 0.84 -7.43
CA ILE A 63 1.72 1.36 -6.81
C ILE A 63 2.79 0.27 -6.75
N GLN A 64 2.41 -0.95 -6.37
CA GLN A 64 3.33 -2.08 -6.32
C GLN A 64 3.96 -2.35 -7.69
N ARG A 65 3.15 -2.35 -8.74
CA ARG A 65 3.66 -2.56 -10.10
C ARG A 65 4.63 -1.48 -10.54
N LEU A 66 4.32 -0.22 -10.22
CA LEU A 66 5.19 0.90 -10.55
C LEU A 66 6.51 0.83 -9.77
N SER A 67 6.45 0.42 -8.51
CA SER A 67 7.65 0.24 -7.69
C SER A 67 8.57 -0.85 -8.25
N ILE A 68 7.99 -1.96 -8.68
CA ILE A 68 8.75 -3.06 -9.29
C ILE A 68 9.41 -2.59 -10.60
N LEU A 69 8.66 -1.87 -11.44
CA LEU A 69 9.19 -1.35 -12.70
C LEU A 69 10.34 -0.37 -12.45
N ALA A 70 10.20 0.51 -11.48
CA ALA A 70 11.24 1.46 -11.13
C ALA A 70 12.52 0.75 -10.67
N SER A 71 12.38 -0.34 -9.91
CA SER A 71 13.51 -1.15 -9.46
C SER A 71 14.24 -1.83 -10.62
N HIS A 72 13.48 -2.26 -11.64
CA HIS A 72 14.07 -2.88 -12.81
C HIS A 72 14.80 -1.88 -13.73
N LEU A 73 14.38 -0.63 -13.71
CA LEU A 73 14.96 0.40 -14.54
C LEU A 73 16.19 1.09 -13.93
N SER A 74 16.41 0.89 -12.65
CA SER A 74 17.56 1.49 -11.94
C SER A 74 18.78 0.53 -11.83
#